data_b146632d50f1f9625af454023170a73d
#
_entry.id   b146632d50f1f9625af454023170a73d
#
_cell.length_a   1.000
_cell.length_b   1.000
_cell.length_c   1.000
_cell.angle_alpha   90.00
_cell.angle_beta   90.00
_cell.angle_gamma   90.00
#
_symmetry.space_group_name_H-M   'P 1'
#
loop_
_entity.id
_entity.type
_entity.pdbx_description
1 polymer ?
#
loop_
_entity_poly.entity_id
_entity_poly.type
_entity_poly.pdbx_seq_one_letter_code
_entity_poly.pdbx_strand_id
1 'polypeptide(L)'
;MNFMAEKLIITFDQYTKIVEKLAIEIHNNYKPTVLVGIMRGAAPILDILSRVLKLPIAYIVIQSYSGKRMEDKQGQLMFAREISSLAENKDFDKVLLVDDLSDTGLTLNKSIEWLKNYEPTKDYINEVKTACLWKKKSSTFEPDFCPVKLDSDPWIVQPTEHYEEMSMEEIIKRNK
;
A
#
# COMPACT_ATOMS: atom_id res chain seq x y z
N MET A 1 26.73 -13.86 -13.97
CA MET A 1 25.39 -14.17 -14.50
C MET A 1 24.42 -13.22 -13.87
N ASN A 2 23.90 -12.23 -14.63
CA ASN A 2 22.80 -11.39 -14.16
C ASN A 2 21.53 -12.27 -14.18
N PHE A 3 21.10 -12.75 -13.03
CA PHE A 3 19.76 -13.30 -12.89
C PHE A 3 18.80 -12.13 -13.03
N MET A 4 18.18 -11.97 -14.20
CA MET A 4 17.04 -11.09 -14.30
C MET A 4 15.98 -11.64 -13.33
N ALA A 5 15.55 -10.82 -12.38
CA ALA A 5 14.49 -11.19 -11.46
C ALA A 5 13.26 -11.64 -12.27
N GLU A 6 12.65 -12.74 -11.88
CA GLU A 6 11.39 -13.21 -12.47
C GLU A 6 10.35 -12.07 -12.38
N LYS A 7 9.71 -11.75 -13.51
CA LYS A 7 8.67 -10.70 -13.56
C LYS A 7 7.29 -11.33 -13.52
N LEU A 8 6.46 -10.87 -12.61
CA LEU A 8 5.03 -11.19 -12.54
C LEU A 8 4.23 -9.98 -13.06
N ILE A 9 3.77 -10.08 -14.30
CA ILE A 9 3.02 -9.00 -14.96
C ILE A 9 1.53 -9.15 -14.61
N ILE A 10 0.94 -8.09 -14.08
CA ILE A 10 -0.46 -8.05 -13.64
C ILE A 10 -1.26 -7.15 -14.57
N THR A 11 -2.32 -7.68 -15.17
CA THR A 11 -3.28 -6.90 -15.97
C THR A 11 -4.26 -6.13 -15.09
N PHE A 12 -4.92 -5.11 -15.63
CA PHE A 12 -5.98 -4.38 -14.91
C PHE A 12 -7.12 -5.30 -14.43
N ASP A 13 -7.53 -6.28 -15.25
CA ASP A 13 -8.56 -7.24 -14.88
C ASP A 13 -8.13 -8.13 -13.71
N GLN A 14 -6.89 -8.64 -13.75
CA GLN A 14 -6.33 -9.43 -12.63
C GLN A 14 -6.22 -8.58 -11.36
N TYR A 15 -5.72 -7.35 -11.49
CA TYR A 15 -5.59 -6.42 -10.38
C TYR A 15 -6.95 -6.16 -9.70
N THR A 16 -7.96 -5.80 -10.49
CA THR A 16 -9.32 -5.53 -9.99
C THR A 16 -9.88 -6.74 -9.25
N LYS A 17 -9.75 -7.95 -9.80
CA LYS A 17 -10.19 -9.19 -9.15
C LYS A 17 -9.48 -9.46 -7.82
N ILE A 18 -8.19 -9.10 -7.69
CA ILE A 18 -7.47 -9.25 -6.43
C ILE A 18 -7.99 -8.25 -5.40
N VAL A 19 -8.25 -6.99 -5.81
CA VAL A 19 -8.84 -5.98 -4.92
C VAL A 19 -10.25 -6.39 -4.46
N GLU A 20 -11.06 -6.97 -5.33
CA GLU A 20 -12.40 -7.49 -4.98
C GLU A 20 -12.31 -8.62 -3.95
N LYS A 21 -11.36 -9.55 -4.11
CA LYS A 21 -11.10 -10.61 -3.11
C LYS A 21 -10.71 -10.00 -1.76
N LEU A 22 -9.81 -9.02 -1.76
CA LEU A 22 -9.43 -8.30 -0.55
C LEU A 22 -10.63 -7.63 0.12
N ALA A 23 -11.52 -6.98 -0.66
CA ALA A 23 -12.75 -6.37 -0.14
C ALA A 23 -13.66 -7.38 0.53
N ILE A 24 -13.81 -8.58 -0.05
CA ILE A 24 -14.61 -9.68 0.51
C ILE A 24 -14.01 -10.17 1.83
N GLU A 25 -12.69 -10.39 1.88
CA GLU A 25 -12.01 -10.82 3.11
C GLU A 25 -12.20 -9.80 4.24
N ILE A 26 -12.02 -8.51 3.94
CA ILE A 26 -12.24 -7.42 4.90
C ILE A 26 -13.69 -7.40 5.36
N HIS A 27 -14.65 -7.41 4.42
CA HIS A 27 -16.08 -7.35 4.74
C HIS A 27 -16.53 -8.47 5.67
N ASN A 28 -16.02 -9.68 5.47
CA ASN A 28 -16.42 -10.85 6.24
C ASN A 28 -15.78 -10.91 7.64
N ASN A 29 -14.55 -10.38 7.79
CA ASN A 29 -13.74 -10.64 8.97
C ASN A 29 -13.39 -9.40 9.78
N TYR A 30 -13.64 -8.19 9.26
CA TYR A 30 -13.29 -6.95 9.92
C TYR A 30 -14.26 -5.82 9.55
N LYS A 31 -14.49 -4.92 10.48
CA LYS A 31 -15.34 -3.73 10.29
C LYS A 31 -14.50 -2.48 10.59
N PRO A 32 -13.62 -2.09 9.67
CA PRO A 32 -12.85 -0.86 9.85
C PRO A 32 -13.76 0.36 9.83
N THR A 33 -13.33 1.42 10.47
CA THR A 33 -14.02 2.72 10.49
C THR A 33 -13.37 3.72 9.53
N VAL A 34 -12.10 3.50 9.18
CA VAL A 34 -11.35 4.30 8.21
C VAL A 34 -10.33 3.43 7.46
N LEU A 35 -10.11 3.77 6.20
CA LEU A 35 -9.04 3.20 5.38
C LEU A 35 -7.87 4.20 5.34
N VAL A 36 -6.69 3.77 5.73
CA VAL A 36 -5.47 4.58 5.66
C VAL A 36 -4.53 3.98 4.65
N GLY A 37 -4.26 4.67 3.56
CA GLY A 37 -3.40 4.15 2.49
C GLY A 37 -2.00 4.72 2.49
N ILE A 38 -1.04 3.87 2.19
CA ILE A 38 0.35 4.25 1.97
C ILE A 38 0.51 4.66 0.50
N MET A 39 0.80 5.94 0.30
CA MET A 39 0.92 6.50 -1.05
C MET A 39 2.32 6.23 -1.61
N ARG A 40 2.43 5.89 -2.89
CA ARG A 40 1.41 5.90 -3.98
C ARG A 40 0.74 4.53 -4.19
N GLY A 41 1.36 3.43 -3.75
CA GLY A 41 0.93 2.07 -4.06
C GLY A 41 -0.52 1.77 -3.70
N ALA A 42 -0.97 2.24 -2.54
CA ALA A 42 -2.35 2.01 -2.09
C ALA A 42 -3.43 2.82 -2.83
N ALA A 43 -3.08 3.83 -3.64
CA ALA A 43 -4.07 4.75 -4.21
C ALA A 43 -5.20 4.06 -5.00
N PRO A 44 -4.91 3.17 -6.00
CA PRO A 44 -5.96 2.51 -6.76
C PRO A 44 -6.77 1.52 -5.91
N ILE A 45 -6.15 0.92 -4.89
CA ILE A 45 -6.80 -0.01 -3.97
C ILE A 45 -7.83 0.74 -3.13
N LEU A 46 -7.43 1.87 -2.56
CA LEU A 46 -8.29 2.70 -1.71
C LEU A 46 -9.48 3.25 -2.47
N ASP A 47 -9.32 3.67 -3.73
CA ASP A 47 -10.44 4.14 -4.53
C ASP A 47 -11.53 3.06 -4.65
N ILE A 48 -11.15 1.82 -4.93
CA ILE A 48 -12.09 0.70 -5.02
C ILE A 48 -12.67 0.35 -3.63
N LEU A 49 -11.81 0.13 -2.63
CA LEU A 49 -12.24 -0.30 -1.29
C LEU A 49 -13.19 0.72 -0.64
N SER A 50 -12.89 2.02 -0.75
CA SER A 50 -13.73 3.06 -0.16
C SER A 50 -15.12 3.09 -0.76
N ARG A 51 -15.24 2.85 -2.07
CA ARG A 51 -16.53 2.80 -2.78
C ARG A 51 -17.37 1.60 -2.39
N VAL A 52 -16.74 0.41 -2.29
CA VAL A 52 -17.50 -0.83 -2.00
C VAL A 52 -17.79 -1.00 -0.52
N LEU A 53 -16.88 -0.59 0.37
CA LEU A 53 -17.06 -0.68 1.82
C LEU A 53 -17.76 0.55 2.43
N LYS A 54 -17.90 1.65 1.64
CA LYS A 54 -18.53 2.92 2.08
C LYS A 54 -17.80 3.55 3.27
N LEU A 55 -16.47 3.56 3.23
CA LEU A 55 -15.62 4.05 4.31
C LEU A 55 -14.89 5.33 3.91
N PRO A 56 -14.63 6.22 4.88
CA PRO A 56 -13.73 7.35 4.67
C PRO A 56 -12.29 6.88 4.44
N ILE A 57 -11.54 7.71 3.72
CA ILE A 57 -10.14 7.43 3.41
C ILE A 57 -9.23 8.50 3.99
N ALA A 58 -8.03 8.07 4.35
CA ALA A 58 -6.91 8.89 4.72
C ALA A 58 -5.65 8.41 4.00
N TYR A 59 -4.67 9.29 3.83
CA TYR A 59 -3.43 8.99 3.14
C TYR A 59 -2.22 9.36 4.00
N ILE A 60 -1.25 8.47 4.02
CA ILE A 60 0.10 8.75 4.50
C ILE A 60 1.08 8.64 3.33
N VAL A 61 2.01 9.56 3.25
CA VAL A 61 3.07 9.52 2.24
C VAL A 61 4.35 9.04 2.90
N ILE A 62 4.91 7.97 2.36
CA ILE A 62 6.15 7.39 2.85
C ILE A 62 7.13 7.31 1.68
N GLN A 63 8.36 7.75 1.92
CA GLN A 63 9.43 7.65 0.96
C GLN A 63 10.61 6.90 1.58
N SER A 64 11.09 5.88 0.87
CA SER A 64 12.35 5.24 1.21
C SER A 64 13.54 6.08 0.68
N TYR A 65 14.52 6.33 1.52
CA TYR A 65 15.76 6.98 1.09
C TYR A 65 16.61 6.00 0.27
N SER A 66 16.62 6.15 -1.04
CA SER A 66 17.64 5.55 -1.90
C SER A 66 18.80 6.54 -2.02
N GLY A 67 19.82 6.33 -1.18
CA GLY A 67 20.94 7.26 -1.00
C GLY A 67 21.74 7.54 -2.27
N LYS A 68 21.35 8.58 -3.01
CA LYS A 68 22.25 9.25 -3.99
C LYS A 68 22.73 10.62 -3.52
N ARG A 69 22.34 11.13 -2.37
CA ARG A 69 22.72 12.48 -1.92
C ARG A 69 22.84 12.74 -0.41
N MET A 70 23.01 11.77 0.45
CA MET A 70 23.49 12.07 1.83
C MET A 70 24.10 10.83 2.45
N GLU A 71 25.23 11.04 3.10
CA GLU A 71 26.00 10.10 3.86
C GLU A 71 25.09 9.33 4.84
N ASP A 72 25.16 8.00 4.82
CA ASP A 72 24.82 7.08 5.89
C ASP A 72 23.36 6.75 6.24
N LYS A 73 22.35 6.93 5.37
CA LYS A 73 20.98 6.54 5.73
C LYS A 73 20.26 5.67 4.70
N GLN A 74 20.96 4.74 4.09
CA GLN A 74 20.34 3.72 3.23
C GLN A 74 19.35 2.87 4.05
N GLY A 75 18.07 2.85 3.65
CA GLY A 75 17.03 2.06 4.31
C GLY A 75 16.19 2.79 5.36
N GLN A 76 16.34 4.10 5.56
CA GLN A 76 15.41 4.86 6.41
C GLN A 76 14.16 5.26 5.63
N LEU A 77 12.99 5.03 6.27
CA LEU A 77 11.71 5.52 5.78
C LEU A 77 11.49 6.94 6.30
N MET A 78 11.09 7.85 5.40
CA MET A 78 10.60 9.17 5.77
C MET A 78 9.09 9.18 5.68
N PHE A 79 8.45 9.64 6.73
CA PHE A 79 7.01 9.86 6.80
C PHE A 79 6.70 11.34 6.55
N ALA A 80 5.63 11.63 5.80
CA ALA A 80 5.06 12.95 5.78
C ALA A 80 4.64 13.36 7.19
N ARG A 81 4.60 14.66 7.44
CA ARG A 81 4.28 15.19 8.78
C ARG A 81 2.82 15.00 9.16
N GLU A 82 1.93 14.90 8.18
CA GLU A 82 0.50 14.92 8.38
C GLU A 82 -0.20 13.83 7.58
N ILE A 83 -1.31 13.34 8.12
CA ILE A 83 -2.28 12.52 7.40
C ILE A 83 -3.19 13.46 6.61
N SER A 84 -3.34 13.23 5.31
CA SER A 84 -4.34 13.92 4.51
C SER A 84 -5.65 13.14 4.56
N SER A 85 -6.68 13.73 5.16
CA SER A 85 -7.98 13.08 5.32
C SER A 85 -9.11 14.11 5.49
N LEU A 86 -10.33 13.70 5.10
CA LEU A 86 -11.59 14.35 5.50
C LEU A 86 -12.32 13.56 6.60
N ALA A 87 -11.77 12.42 7.03
CA ALA A 87 -12.27 11.67 8.17
C ALA A 87 -12.09 12.50 9.47
N GLU A 88 -13.06 12.42 10.36
CA GLU A 88 -12.94 13.00 11.69
C GLU A 88 -12.03 12.14 12.57
N ASN A 89 -11.42 12.73 13.61
CA ASN A 89 -10.55 11.97 14.50
C ASN A 89 -11.22 10.73 15.12
N LYS A 90 -12.51 10.80 15.43
CA LYS A 90 -13.30 9.66 15.94
C LYS A 90 -13.43 8.49 14.95
N ASP A 91 -13.24 8.74 13.65
CA ASP A 91 -13.30 7.69 12.63
C ASP A 91 -12.04 6.80 12.67
N PHE A 92 -10.99 7.23 13.35
CA PHE A 92 -9.75 6.45 13.53
C PHE A 92 -9.83 5.36 14.60
N ASP A 93 -11.02 4.94 15.03
CA ASP A 93 -11.22 3.86 16.01
C ASP A 93 -10.61 2.53 15.54
N LYS A 94 -11.05 2.06 14.38
CA LYS A 94 -10.58 0.80 13.76
C LYS A 94 -9.94 1.10 12.40
N VAL A 95 -8.65 1.28 12.40
CA VAL A 95 -7.89 1.61 11.20
C VAL A 95 -7.57 0.36 10.39
N LEU A 96 -7.86 0.40 9.09
CA LEU A 96 -7.27 -0.52 8.12
C LEU A 96 -6.16 0.18 7.36
N LEU A 97 -4.92 -0.17 7.66
CA LEU A 97 -3.74 0.32 6.95
C LEU A 97 -3.53 -0.50 5.68
N VAL A 98 -3.54 0.17 4.53
CA VAL A 98 -3.49 -0.47 3.21
C VAL A 98 -2.20 -0.09 2.48
N ASP A 99 -1.53 -1.10 1.95
CA ASP A 99 -0.42 -0.95 0.98
C ASP A 99 -0.68 -1.87 -0.22
N ASP A 100 0.10 -1.74 -1.28
CA ASP A 100 -0.02 -2.64 -2.43
C ASP A 100 0.71 -3.96 -2.20
N LEU A 101 1.90 -3.90 -1.63
CA LEU A 101 2.83 -5.03 -1.54
C LEU A 101 3.54 -5.07 -0.17
N SER A 102 3.56 -6.25 0.45
CA SER A 102 4.49 -6.56 1.54
C SER A 102 5.76 -7.22 0.97
N ASP A 103 6.75 -6.41 0.60
CA ASP A 103 8.05 -6.88 0.08
C ASP A 103 8.93 -7.42 1.20
N THR A 104 9.42 -6.56 2.07
CA THR A 104 10.15 -6.94 3.30
C THR A 104 9.27 -6.88 4.54
N GLY A 105 8.16 -6.14 4.46
CA GLY A 105 7.27 -5.83 5.57
C GLY A 105 7.68 -4.61 6.40
N LEU A 106 8.83 -4.01 6.11
CA LEU A 106 9.34 -2.88 6.88
C LEU A 106 8.39 -1.67 6.85
N THR A 107 7.85 -1.35 5.67
CA THR A 107 6.95 -0.21 5.49
C THR A 107 5.69 -0.36 6.34
N LEU A 108 5.00 -1.50 6.25
CA LEU A 108 3.79 -1.77 7.03
C LEU A 108 4.08 -1.71 8.53
N ASN A 109 5.16 -2.36 9.00
CA ASN A 109 5.52 -2.38 10.41
C ASN A 109 5.78 -0.97 10.96
N LYS A 110 6.59 -0.18 10.25
CA LYS A 110 6.89 1.20 10.65
C LYS A 110 5.69 2.14 10.55
N SER A 111 4.79 1.90 9.62
CA SER A 111 3.56 2.68 9.47
C SER A 111 2.59 2.46 10.63
N ILE A 112 2.48 1.23 11.13
CA ILE A 112 1.70 0.94 12.34
C ILE A 112 2.27 1.70 13.54
N GLU A 113 3.60 1.62 13.71
CA GLU A 113 4.29 2.32 14.81
C GLU A 113 4.05 3.84 14.71
N TRP A 114 4.18 4.40 13.51
CA TRP A 114 3.97 5.81 13.27
C TRP A 114 2.52 6.24 13.54
N LEU A 115 1.51 5.49 13.03
CA LEU A 115 0.09 5.78 13.25
C LEU A 115 -0.27 5.79 14.74
N LYS A 116 0.22 4.81 15.50
CA LYS A 116 -0.03 4.71 16.94
C LYS A 116 0.59 5.86 17.77
N ASN A 117 1.54 6.59 17.17
CA ASN A 117 2.19 7.74 17.79
C ASN A 117 1.81 9.08 17.15
N TYR A 118 0.94 9.10 16.14
CA TYR A 118 0.53 10.31 15.46
C TYR A 118 -0.43 11.12 16.33
N GLU A 119 0.08 12.23 16.87
CA GLU A 119 -0.60 13.06 17.90
C GLU A 119 -2.07 13.37 17.62
N PRO A 120 -2.47 13.76 16.38
CA PRO A 120 -3.86 14.13 16.12
C PRO A 120 -4.86 12.98 16.27
N THR A 121 -4.45 11.72 16.08
CA THR A 121 -5.38 10.57 16.06
C THR A 121 -5.05 9.45 17.03
N LYS A 122 -3.87 9.43 17.65
CA LYS A 122 -3.40 8.33 18.49
C LYS A 122 -4.36 7.94 19.62
N ASP A 123 -5.03 8.93 20.22
CA ASP A 123 -5.93 8.70 21.35
C ASP A 123 -7.31 8.12 20.93
N TYR A 124 -7.58 8.09 19.62
CA TYR A 124 -8.80 7.51 19.05
C TYR A 124 -8.57 6.10 18.49
N ILE A 125 -7.32 5.70 18.24
CA ILE A 125 -6.98 4.42 17.62
C ILE A 125 -7.04 3.31 18.67
N ASN A 126 -8.07 2.47 18.58
CA ASN A 126 -8.19 1.27 19.40
C ASN A 126 -7.57 0.04 18.71
N GLU A 127 -7.68 -0.05 17.40
CA GLU A 127 -7.17 -1.17 16.63
C GLU A 127 -6.59 -0.72 15.27
N VAL A 128 -5.46 -1.32 14.87
CA VAL A 128 -4.89 -1.19 13.54
C VAL A 128 -4.72 -2.58 12.95
N LYS A 129 -5.39 -2.85 11.84
CA LYS A 129 -5.14 -4.00 10.98
C LYS A 129 -4.55 -3.59 9.65
N THR A 130 -3.93 -4.52 8.98
CA THR A 130 -3.17 -4.30 7.75
C THR A 130 -3.71 -5.09 6.58
N ALA A 131 -3.65 -4.50 5.39
CA ALA A 131 -4.05 -5.13 4.15
C ALA A 131 -3.05 -4.84 3.04
N CYS A 132 -2.77 -5.83 2.19
CA CYS A 132 -2.06 -5.63 0.93
C CYS A 132 -2.57 -6.63 -0.12
N LEU A 133 -2.25 -6.41 -1.40
CA LEU A 133 -2.63 -7.32 -2.47
C LEU A 133 -1.70 -8.54 -2.54
N TRP A 134 -0.40 -8.30 -2.35
CA TRP A 134 0.64 -9.34 -2.44
C TRP A 134 1.54 -9.33 -1.22
N LYS A 135 1.95 -10.53 -0.81
CA LYS A 135 3.04 -10.73 0.13
C LYS A 135 4.11 -11.59 -0.53
N LYS A 136 5.35 -11.09 -0.59
CA LYS A 136 6.50 -11.86 -1.05
C LYS A 136 6.95 -12.90 -0.02
N LYS A 137 7.62 -13.94 -0.50
CA LYS A 137 8.16 -15.01 0.36
C LYS A 137 9.15 -14.48 1.39
N SER A 138 10.00 -13.53 1.00
CA SER A 138 11.00 -12.89 1.86
C SER A 138 10.43 -11.94 2.91
N SER A 139 9.15 -11.54 2.77
CA SER A 139 8.54 -10.64 3.75
C SER A 139 8.42 -11.29 5.12
N THR A 140 8.99 -10.63 6.12
CA THR A 140 8.92 -11.04 7.54
C THR A 140 7.65 -10.54 8.23
N PHE A 141 6.84 -9.72 7.56
CA PHE A 141 5.57 -9.19 8.06
C PHE A 141 4.40 -10.03 7.53
N GLU A 142 3.46 -10.37 8.41
CA GLU A 142 2.24 -11.06 8.03
C GLU A 142 1.07 -10.08 8.06
N PRO A 143 0.59 -9.58 6.91
CA PRO A 143 -0.59 -8.72 6.84
C PRO A 143 -1.84 -9.46 7.32
N ASP A 144 -2.76 -8.75 8.00
CA ASP A 144 -4.02 -9.35 8.45
C ASP A 144 -4.89 -9.82 7.28
N PHE A 145 -4.84 -9.09 6.15
CA PHE A 145 -5.57 -9.40 4.92
C PHE A 145 -4.61 -9.36 3.73
N CYS A 146 -4.47 -10.47 3.02
CA CYS A 146 -3.61 -10.58 1.85
C CYS A 146 -4.07 -11.73 0.93
N PRO A 147 -4.80 -11.41 -0.16
CA PRO A 147 -5.35 -12.41 -1.07
C PRO A 147 -4.30 -13.25 -1.80
N VAL A 148 -3.10 -12.71 -2.01
CA VAL A 148 -2.06 -13.38 -2.79
C VAL A 148 -0.75 -13.45 -2.00
N LYS A 149 -0.43 -14.65 -1.51
CA LYS A 149 0.87 -14.97 -0.90
C LYS A 149 1.73 -15.69 -1.92
N LEU A 150 2.91 -15.14 -2.19
CA LEU A 150 3.83 -15.67 -3.20
C LEU A 150 4.83 -16.64 -2.56
N ASP A 151 5.15 -17.71 -3.30
CA ASP A 151 6.16 -18.70 -2.91
C ASP A 151 7.59 -18.31 -3.33
N SER A 152 7.73 -17.17 -4.00
CA SER A 152 8.98 -16.57 -4.48
C SER A 152 8.95 -15.06 -4.36
N ASP A 153 10.02 -14.40 -4.80
CA ASP A 153 10.20 -12.95 -4.72
C ASP A 153 10.30 -12.30 -6.12
N PRO A 154 9.28 -12.47 -7.00
CA PRO A 154 9.31 -11.88 -8.33
C PRO A 154 9.20 -10.35 -8.26
N TRP A 155 9.65 -9.70 -9.33
CA TRP A 155 9.29 -8.31 -9.55
C TRP A 155 7.83 -8.23 -10.02
N ILE A 156 6.94 -7.65 -9.22
CA ILE A 156 5.53 -7.51 -9.57
C ILE A 156 5.38 -6.25 -10.41
N VAL A 157 5.02 -6.41 -11.68
CA VAL A 157 4.73 -5.29 -12.59
C VAL A 157 3.23 -5.01 -12.54
N GLN A 158 2.86 -4.00 -11.77
CA GLN A 158 1.48 -3.59 -11.61
C GLN A 158 0.97 -2.83 -12.87
N PRO A 159 -0.36 -2.73 -13.08
CA PRO A 159 -0.92 -2.16 -14.31
C PRO A 159 -0.50 -0.73 -14.63
N THR A 160 -0.14 0.07 -13.63
CA THR A 160 0.30 1.46 -13.81
C THR A 160 1.81 1.65 -13.81
N GLU A 161 2.58 0.62 -13.44
CA GLU A 161 4.02 0.74 -13.24
C GLU A 161 4.79 1.01 -14.55
N HIS A 162 4.26 0.52 -15.67
CA HIS A 162 4.86 0.78 -16.97
C HIS A 162 4.92 2.28 -17.34
N TYR A 163 4.08 3.12 -16.74
CA TYR A 163 4.12 4.56 -16.94
C TYR A 163 5.35 5.23 -16.29
N GLU A 164 6.01 4.58 -15.35
CA GLU A 164 7.23 5.11 -14.72
C GLU A 164 8.42 5.11 -15.70
N GLU A 165 8.41 4.20 -16.67
CA GLU A 165 9.47 4.06 -17.69
C GLU A 165 9.11 4.73 -19.02
N MET A 166 7.83 5.09 -19.24
CA MET A 166 7.38 5.69 -20.52
C MET A 166 7.70 7.18 -20.60
N SER A 167 8.27 7.59 -21.74
CA SER A 167 8.42 9.00 -22.10
C SER A 167 7.11 9.60 -22.61
N MET A 168 6.99 10.93 -22.57
CA MET A 168 5.83 11.62 -23.16
C MET A 168 5.76 11.42 -24.68
N GLU A 169 6.89 11.32 -25.37
CA GLU A 169 6.98 11.04 -26.79
C GLU A 169 6.38 9.69 -27.15
N GLU A 170 6.62 8.66 -26.33
CA GLU A 170 6.04 7.32 -26.51
C GLU A 170 4.53 7.36 -26.28
N ILE A 171 4.05 8.07 -25.27
CA ILE A 171 2.62 8.25 -25.00
C ILE A 171 1.95 8.97 -26.18
N ILE A 172 2.53 10.04 -26.68
CA ILE A 172 2.00 10.78 -27.84
C ILE A 172 1.95 9.88 -29.08
N LYS A 173 3.00 9.09 -29.33
CA LYS A 173 3.04 8.18 -30.47
C LYS A 173 1.98 7.08 -30.40
N ARG A 174 1.70 6.58 -29.20
CA ARG A 174 0.70 5.53 -28.95
C ARG A 174 -0.75 6.01 -29.20
N ASN A 175 -1.00 7.34 -29.11
CA ASN A 175 -2.33 7.94 -29.22
C ASN A 175 -2.55 8.70 -30.55
N LYS A 176 -1.66 8.57 -31.51
CA LYS A 176 -1.82 9.02 -32.90
C LYS A 176 -2.37 7.90 -33.80
#